data_0e1de43b3cb23dfad1adcf21129997a1
#
_entry.id   0e1de43b3cb23dfad1adcf21129997a1
#
_cell.length_a   1.000
_cell.length_b   1.000
_cell.length_c   1.000
_cell.angle_alpha   90.00
_cell.angle_beta   90.00
_cell.angle_gamma   90.00
#
_symmetry.space_group_name_H-M   'P 1'
#
loop_
_entity.id
_entity.type
_entity.pdbx_description
1 polymer ?
#
loop_
_entity_poly.entity_id
_entity_poly.type
_entity_poly.pdbx_seq_one_letter_code
_entity_poly.pdbx_strand_id
1 'polypeptide(L)'
;MLRKVCGALLFLALTAAAGLGQQAGYLDVFVARVKPDKRAEFDSLDKKIVEANRRNNGDKWIALEVAYGEQNTVIFSSSRETFGDIEKSTAVFMGAVGKAYGAAGAAALFQQFSNTLESSRGELRQRRWDLSYNPPADLAAYAQVIAKSRWIRTVVVRVRPGHEAEFEAELKEINAAAQKSNMAGMRWVSQVVAGGSPGTYHIARLMTSLDELDHAPSMRSMLGDEGLEKFQKVNADTVAGVEYILYRVVPELSNVPDAITSLAPDFWNPKPQP
;
A
#
# COMPACT_ATOMS: atom_id res chain seq x y z
N MET A 1 -58.37 -28.75 38.47
CA MET A 1 -58.47 -28.06 37.15
C MET A 1 -57.17 -27.30 36.93
N LEU A 2 -56.30 -27.89 36.15
CA LEU A 2 -54.94 -27.37 35.87
C LEU A 2 -54.99 -26.52 34.55
N ARG A 3 -54.76 -25.24 34.62
CA ARG A 3 -54.56 -24.39 33.43
C ARG A 3 -53.05 -24.32 33.11
N LYS A 4 -52.71 -24.95 31.98
CA LYS A 4 -51.38 -24.87 31.37
C LYS A 4 -51.23 -23.49 30.74
N VAL A 5 -50.23 -22.71 31.19
CA VAL A 5 -49.79 -21.53 30.50
C VAL A 5 -48.56 -21.88 29.71
N CYS A 6 -48.68 -21.98 28.38
CA CYS A 6 -47.55 -22.10 27.48
C CYS A 6 -46.94 -20.71 27.31
N GLY A 7 -45.80 -20.48 27.92
CA GLY A 7 -44.94 -19.33 27.63
C GLY A 7 -44.12 -19.58 26.37
N ALA A 8 -44.45 -18.90 25.29
CA ALA A 8 -43.63 -18.87 24.06
C ALA A 8 -42.41 -17.98 24.31
N LEU A 9 -41.24 -18.60 24.47
CA LEU A 9 -39.95 -17.92 24.44
C LEU A 9 -39.64 -17.55 22.99
N LEU A 10 -39.83 -16.29 22.67
CA LEU A 10 -39.35 -15.69 21.44
C LEU A 10 -37.84 -15.54 21.54
N PHE A 11 -37.06 -16.45 20.94
CA PHE A 11 -35.65 -16.27 20.70
C PHE A 11 -35.49 -15.20 19.60
N LEU A 12 -35.24 -13.96 20.00
CA LEU A 12 -34.69 -12.95 19.10
C LEU A 12 -33.24 -13.38 18.80
N ALA A 13 -33.04 -14.05 17.66
CA ALA A 13 -31.73 -14.21 17.09
C ALA A 13 -31.28 -12.81 16.62
N LEU A 14 -30.53 -12.09 17.45
CA LEU A 14 -29.67 -11.02 17.00
C LEU A 14 -28.63 -11.66 16.10
N THR A 15 -28.89 -11.66 14.77
CA THR A 15 -27.84 -11.77 13.80
C THR A 15 -27.00 -10.50 13.94
N ALA A 16 -25.97 -10.57 14.81
CA ALA A 16 -24.85 -9.66 14.68
C ALA A 16 -24.31 -9.91 13.27
N ALA A 17 -24.67 -9.04 12.33
CA ALA A 17 -23.90 -8.84 11.15
C ALA A 17 -22.53 -8.43 11.68
N ALA A 18 -21.63 -9.43 11.83
CA ALA A 18 -20.21 -9.18 11.90
C ALA A 18 -19.91 -8.44 10.58
N GLY A 19 -19.97 -7.13 10.65
CA GLY A 19 -19.31 -6.31 9.68
C GLY A 19 -17.88 -6.85 9.69
N LEU A 20 -17.48 -7.50 8.60
CA LEU A 20 -16.08 -7.81 8.33
C LEU A 20 -15.41 -6.44 8.29
N GLY A 21 -15.04 -5.96 9.48
CA GLY A 21 -14.28 -4.74 9.65
C GLY A 21 -13.05 -4.92 8.79
N GLN A 22 -12.92 -4.09 7.78
CA GLN A 22 -11.68 -3.99 7.04
C GLN A 22 -10.58 -3.85 8.08
N GLN A 23 -9.78 -4.90 8.24
CA GLN A 23 -8.78 -4.91 9.30
C GLN A 23 -7.87 -3.70 9.08
N ALA A 24 -7.76 -2.86 10.10
CA ALA A 24 -6.79 -1.77 10.11
C ALA A 24 -5.42 -2.41 10.02
N GLY A 25 -4.92 -2.51 8.79
CA GLY A 25 -3.61 -3.08 8.53
C GLY A 25 -2.57 -1.99 8.40
N TYR A 26 -1.33 -2.42 8.30
CA TYR A 26 -0.18 -1.55 8.12
C TYR A 26 0.52 -1.85 6.79
N LEU A 27 1.20 -0.85 6.28
CA LEU A 27 2.24 -1.00 5.26
C LEU A 27 3.58 -0.80 5.96
N ASP A 28 4.36 -1.86 5.99
CA ASP A 28 5.76 -1.84 6.39
C ASP A 28 6.59 -1.56 5.13
N VAL A 29 7.19 -0.38 5.09
CA VAL A 29 7.80 0.19 3.89
C VAL A 29 9.29 0.39 4.10
N PHE A 30 10.09 -0.19 3.21
CA PHE A 30 11.51 0.08 3.11
C PHE A 30 11.78 0.91 1.85
N VAL A 31 12.38 2.08 2.02
CA VAL A 31 12.75 2.99 0.94
C VAL A 31 14.26 2.90 0.74
N ALA A 32 14.67 2.45 -0.43
CA ALA A 32 16.07 2.32 -0.83
C ALA A 32 16.41 3.37 -1.88
N ARG A 33 17.29 4.31 -1.57
CA ARG A 33 17.89 5.20 -2.54
C ARG A 33 19.19 4.57 -3.03
N VAL A 34 19.21 4.18 -4.28
CA VAL A 34 20.30 3.44 -4.91
C VAL A 34 21.33 4.41 -5.50
N LYS A 35 22.61 4.15 -5.33
CA LYS A 35 23.67 4.90 -6.02
C LYS A 35 23.50 4.74 -7.53
N PRO A 36 23.54 5.82 -8.32
CA PRO A 36 23.24 5.76 -9.77
C PRO A 36 24.09 4.75 -10.54
N ASP A 37 25.37 4.63 -10.20
CA ASP A 37 26.35 3.71 -10.79
C ASP A 37 26.21 2.25 -10.29
N LYS A 38 25.36 2.02 -9.28
CA LYS A 38 25.18 0.71 -8.62
C LYS A 38 23.83 0.06 -8.92
N ARG A 39 23.00 0.64 -9.78
CA ARG A 39 21.66 0.14 -10.03
C ARG A 39 21.62 -1.31 -10.51
N ALA A 40 22.44 -1.68 -11.46
CA ALA A 40 22.48 -3.06 -11.98
C ALA A 40 22.95 -4.07 -10.91
N GLU A 41 23.91 -3.67 -10.05
CA GLU A 41 24.38 -4.48 -8.93
C GLU A 41 23.26 -4.65 -7.88
N PHE A 42 22.58 -3.56 -7.52
CA PHE A 42 21.42 -3.58 -6.64
C PHE A 42 20.36 -4.56 -7.13
N ASP A 43 19.90 -4.43 -8.39
CA ASP A 43 18.89 -5.30 -8.98
C ASP A 43 19.31 -6.78 -8.95
N SER A 44 20.59 -7.07 -9.22
CA SER A 44 21.13 -8.44 -9.18
C SER A 44 21.12 -9.03 -7.78
N LEU A 45 21.50 -8.23 -6.76
CA LEU A 45 21.50 -8.66 -5.36
C LEU A 45 20.09 -8.81 -4.81
N ASP A 46 19.18 -7.89 -5.15
CA ASP A 46 17.80 -7.98 -4.72
C ASP A 46 17.10 -9.21 -5.31
N LYS A 47 17.32 -9.53 -6.59
CA LYS A 47 16.80 -10.78 -7.20
C LYS A 47 17.24 -12.03 -6.44
N LYS A 48 18.45 -12.06 -5.89
CA LYS A 48 18.92 -13.17 -5.03
C LYS A 48 18.13 -13.22 -3.72
N ILE A 49 17.84 -12.06 -3.13
CA ILE A 49 17.03 -11.95 -1.90
C ILE A 49 15.58 -12.39 -2.17
N VAL A 50 14.98 -11.95 -3.29
CA VAL A 50 13.65 -12.37 -3.76
C VAL A 50 13.60 -13.89 -3.90
N GLU A 51 14.56 -14.47 -4.61
CA GLU A 51 14.61 -15.91 -4.86
C GLU A 51 14.77 -16.72 -3.58
N ALA A 52 15.61 -16.27 -2.65
CA ALA A 52 15.77 -16.89 -1.34
C ALA A 52 14.46 -16.90 -0.54
N ASN A 53 13.75 -15.78 -0.50
CA ASN A 53 12.46 -15.68 0.18
C ASN A 53 11.38 -16.51 -0.51
N ARG A 54 11.32 -16.50 -1.83
CA ARG A 54 10.36 -17.28 -2.61
C ARG A 54 10.52 -18.79 -2.37
N ARG A 55 11.75 -19.31 -2.41
CA ARG A 55 12.05 -20.75 -2.23
C ARG A 55 11.88 -21.24 -0.79
N ASN A 56 12.04 -20.37 0.19
CA ASN A 56 12.04 -20.74 1.61
C ASN A 56 10.83 -20.23 2.39
N ASN A 57 9.71 -19.89 1.69
CA ASN A 57 8.50 -19.35 2.29
C ASN A 57 8.80 -18.12 3.18
N GLY A 58 9.67 -17.24 2.68
CA GLY A 58 10.05 -16.02 3.34
C GLY A 58 8.97 -14.94 3.28
N ASP A 59 9.36 -13.73 3.65
CA ASP A 59 8.46 -12.58 3.69
C ASP A 59 7.94 -12.18 2.30
N LYS A 60 6.82 -11.45 2.28
CA LYS A 60 6.12 -11.01 1.07
C LYS A 60 6.10 -9.50 0.94
N TRP A 61 6.42 -9.00 -0.25
CA TRP A 61 6.41 -7.56 -0.58
C TRP A 61 6.14 -7.31 -2.05
N ILE A 62 5.74 -6.08 -2.35
CA ILE A 62 5.73 -5.51 -3.68
C ILE A 62 6.87 -4.50 -3.80
N ALA A 63 7.62 -4.53 -4.88
CA ALA A 63 8.64 -3.54 -5.19
C ALA A 63 8.11 -2.52 -6.19
N LEU A 64 8.36 -1.24 -5.90
CA LEU A 64 7.93 -0.09 -6.66
C LEU A 64 9.16 0.77 -6.99
N GLU A 65 9.35 1.07 -8.26
CA GLU A 65 10.39 2.00 -8.70
C GLU A 65 9.78 3.38 -8.95
N VAL A 66 10.44 4.41 -8.49
CA VAL A 66 10.04 5.79 -8.77
C VAL A 66 10.34 6.10 -10.23
N ALA A 67 9.28 6.26 -11.04
CA ALA A 67 9.37 6.69 -12.42
C ALA A 67 9.43 8.23 -12.55
N TYR A 68 8.62 8.92 -11.74
CA TYR A 68 8.63 10.37 -11.60
C TYR A 68 8.59 10.74 -10.12
N GLY A 69 9.58 11.49 -9.66
CA GLY A 69 9.86 11.85 -8.27
C GLY A 69 11.36 11.78 -7.99
N GLU A 70 11.74 11.32 -6.78
CA GLU A 70 13.14 11.13 -6.42
C GLU A 70 13.75 9.93 -7.16
N GLN A 71 14.57 10.20 -8.17
CA GLN A 71 15.17 9.18 -9.03
C GLN A 71 16.03 8.18 -8.26
N ASN A 72 16.27 7.01 -8.86
CA ASN A 72 17.03 5.91 -8.28
C ASN A 72 16.47 5.40 -6.95
N THR A 73 15.18 5.62 -6.71
CA THR A 73 14.50 5.15 -5.49
C THR A 73 13.64 3.94 -5.80
N VAL A 74 13.85 2.88 -5.01
CA VAL A 74 13.02 1.67 -5.00
C VAL A 74 12.37 1.55 -3.64
N ILE A 75 11.08 1.24 -3.64
CA ILE A 75 10.28 1.07 -2.42
C ILE A 75 9.82 -0.37 -2.35
N PHE A 76 10.05 -1.01 -1.21
CA PHE A 76 9.51 -2.33 -0.89
C PHE A 76 8.40 -2.15 0.13
N SER A 77 7.21 -2.61 -0.20
CA SER A 77 6.03 -2.44 0.64
C SER A 77 5.40 -3.78 0.97
N SER A 78 5.33 -4.09 2.25
CA SER A 78 4.76 -5.31 2.80
C SER A 78 3.48 -5.00 3.57
N SER A 79 2.45 -5.81 3.42
CA SER A 79 1.23 -5.70 4.22
C SER A 79 1.40 -6.44 5.55
N ARG A 80 0.98 -5.79 6.65
CA ARG A 80 0.97 -6.36 8.01
C ARG A 80 -0.42 -6.15 8.60
N GLU A 81 -0.92 -7.11 9.35
CA GLU A 81 -2.20 -6.96 10.05
C GLU A 81 -2.02 -6.26 11.41
N THR A 82 -0.92 -6.58 12.08
CA THR A 82 -0.61 -6.08 13.44
C THR A 82 0.85 -5.64 13.55
N PHE A 83 1.17 -4.90 14.61
CA PHE A 83 2.57 -4.59 14.95
C PHE A 83 3.41 -5.86 15.23
N GLY A 84 2.80 -6.89 15.84
CA GLY A 84 3.48 -8.15 16.10
C GLY A 84 3.90 -8.91 14.83
N ASP A 85 3.23 -8.66 13.70
CA ASP A 85 3.59 -9.28 12.43
C ASP A 85 4.86 -8.68 11.83
N ILE A 86 5.21 -7.43 12.18
CA ILE A 86 6.45 -6.77 11.76
C ILE A 86 7.65 -7.51 12.34
N GLU A 87 7.63 -7.81 13.64
CA GLU A 87 8.70 -8.56 14.30
C GLU A 87 8.85 -9.96 13.71
N LYS A 88 7.74 -10.69 13.53
CA LYS A 88 7.72 -12.02 12.93
C LYS A 88 8.24 -12.01 11.50
N SER A 89 7.85 -11.02 10.69
CA SER A 89 8.25 -10.92 9.28
C SER A 89 9.75 -10.73 9.11
N THR A 90 10.38 -9.96 9.99
CA THR A 90 11.84 -9.80 10.00
C THR A 90 12.54 -11.14 10.22
N ALA A 91 12.08 -11.93 11.19
CA ALA A 91 12.64 -13.26 11.45
C ALA A 91 12.42 -14.23 10.27
N VAL A 92 11.24 -14.16 9.62
CA VAL A 92 10.90 -14.98 8.45
C VAL A 92 11.78 -14.60 7.26
N PHE A 93 11.94 -13.31 6.99
CA PHE A 93 12.81 -12.77 5.92
C PHE A 93 14.27 -13.21 6.10
N MET A 94 14.85 -12.95 7.28
CA MET A 94 16.24 -13.29 7.60
C MET A 94 16.47 -14.81 7.59
N GLY A 95 15.49 -15.56 8.10
CA GLY A 95 15.52 -17.03 8.10
C GLY A 95 15.53 -17.61 6.69
N ALA A 96 14.76 -17.06 5.75
CA ALA A 96 14.71 -17.49 4.37
C ALA A 96 16.05 -17.27 3.64
N VAL A 97 16.66 -16.11 3.82
CA VAL A 97 17.98 -15.80 3.23
C VAL A 97 19.08 -16.64 3.89
N GLY A 98 19.02 -16.82 5.22
CA GLY A 98 19.95 -17.69 5.94
C GLY A 98 19.89 -19.16 5.51
N LYS A 99 18.69 -19.69 5.21
CA LYS A 99 18.54 -21.04 4.65
C LYS A 99 19.12 -21.18 3.24
N ALA A 100 19.02 -20.14 2.43
CA ALA A 100 19.52 -20.15 1.06
C ALA A 100 21.05 -20.06 0.96
N TYR A 101 21.68 -19.26 1.82
CA TYR A 101 23.11 -18.90 1.67
C TYR A 101 23.96 -19.23 2.90
N GLY A 102 23.38 -19.76 3.98
CA GLY A 102 24.04 -19.89 5.26
C GLY A 102 24.26 -18.52 5.94
N ALA A 103 24.68 -18.53 7.21
CA ALA A 103 24.83 -17.28 7.98
C ALA A 103 25.87 -16.33 7.37
N ALA A 104 27.04 -16.85 6.99
CA ALA A 104 28.11 -16.03 6.41
C ALA A 104 27.74 -15.50 5.02
N GLY A 105 27.11 -16.32 4.17
CA GLY A 105 26.64 -15.92 2.84
C GLY A 105 25.54 -14.87 2.90
N ALA A 106 24.60 -15.02 3.82
CA ALA A 106 23.54 -14.03 4.05
C ALA A 106 24.13 -12.68 4.52
N ALA A 107 25.05 -12.70 5.47
CA ALA A 107 25.74 -11.49 5.93
C ALA A 107 26.50 -10.78 4.81
N ALA A 108 27.23 -11.54 3.98
CA ALA A 108 27.95 -11.00 2.82
C ALA A 108 26.98 -10.40 1.78
N LEU A 109 25.83 -11.07 1.50
CA LEU A 109 24.81 -10.58 0.58
C LEU A 109 24.22 -9.25 1.05
N PHE A 110 23.83 -9.15 2.32
CA PHE A 110 23.29 -7.90 2.89
C PHE A 110 24.33 -6.78 2.94
N GLN A 111 25.60 -7.09 3.21
CA GLN A 111 26.68 -6.10 3.15
C GLN A 111 26.86 -5.56 1.73
N GLN A 112 26.88 -6.44 0.72
CA GLN A 112 26.95 -6.03 -0.68
C GLN A 112 25.73 -5.19 -1.08
N PHE A 113 24.52 -5.62 -0.71
CA PHE A 113 23.28 -4.87 -0.95
C PHE A 113 23.37 -3.46 -0.32
N SER A 114 23.77 -3.35 0.94
CA SER A 114 23.92 -2.07 1.63
C SER A 114 24.95 -1.15 0.94
N ASN A 115 26.00 -1.70 0.37
CA ASN A 115 27.02 -0.92 -0.35
C ASN A 115 26.49 -0.28 -1.65
N THR A 116 25.37 -0.79 -2.21
CA THR A 116 24.73 -0.20 -3.38
C THR A 116 23.85 1.00 -3.03
N LEU A 117 23.52 1.19 -1.76
CA LEU A 117 22.62 2.24 -1.31
C LEU A 117 23.37 3.55 -1.03
N GLU A 118 22.79 4.66 -1.47
CA GLU A 118 23.13 5.99 -1.02
C GLU A 118 22.55 6.25 0.37
N SER A 119 21.28 5.86 0.55
CA SER A 119 20.57 5.92 1.83
C SER A 119 19.43 4.93 1.86
N SER A 120 18.93 4.64 3.06
CA SER A 120 17.70 3.86 3.24
C SER A 120 16.95 4.33 4.47
N ARG A 121 15.62 4.11 4.48
CA ARG A 121 14.77 4.32 5.65
C ARG A 121 13.61 3.34 5.70
N GLY A 122 13.20 3.00 6.91
CA GLY A 122 11.94 2.32 7.18
C GLY A 122 10.83 3.34 7.43
N GLU A 123 9.64 3.05 6.99
CA GLU A 123 8.44 3.84 7.24
C GLU A 123 7.26 2.92 7.49
N LEU A 124 6.55 3.11 8.58
CA LEU A 124 5.34 2.37 8.89
C LEU A 124 4.14 3.26 8.64
N ARG A 125 3.20 2.78 7.82
CA ARG A 125 1.97 3.49 7.48
C ARG A 125 0.77 2.67 7.91
N GLN A 126 -0.15 3.28 8.65
CA GLN A 126 -1.45 2.69 8.92
C GLN A 126 -2.37 2.85 7.71
N ARG A 127 -3.04 1.80 7.30
CA ARG A 127 -4.08 1.90 6.26
C ARG A 127 -5.30 2.62 6.82
N ARG A 128 -5.81 3.60 6.07
CA ARG A 128 -6.97 4.42 6.43
C ARG A 128 -8.10 4.11 5.43
N TRP A 129 -8.70 2.92 5.60
CA TRP A 129 -9.81 2.51 4.76
C TRP A 129 -11.03 3.42 4.90
N ASP A 130 -11.21 4.01 6.08
CA ASP A 130 -12.22 5.02 6.40
C ASP A 130 -12.08 6.32 5.59
N LEU A 131 -10.89 6.59 5.06
CA LEU A 131 -10.57 7.74 4.20
C LEU A 131 -10.40 7.35 2.74
N SER A 132 -10.46 6.06 2.44
CA SER A 132 -10.22 5.54 1.08
C SER A 132 -11.50 5.57 0.24
N TYR A 133 -11.32 5.76 -1.06
CA TYR A 133 -12.39 5.63 -2.05
C TYR A 133 -12.31 4.26 -2.70
N ASN A 134 -13.44 3.55 -2.78
CA ASN A 134 -13.52 2.18 -3.27
C ASN A 134 -12.44 1.26 -2.65
N PRO A 135 -12.38 1.14 -1.30
CA PRO A 135 -11.49 0.19 -0.67
C PRO A 135 -11.89 -1.25 -1.05
N PRO A 136 -10.95 -2.21 -1.04
CA PRO A 136 -11.26 -3.60 -1.35
C PRO A 136 -12.22 -4.16 -0.28
N ALA A 137 -13.23 -4.92 -0.72
CA ALA A 137 -14.22 -5.49 0.19
C ALA A 137 -13.61 -6.59 1.08
N ASP A 138 -12.62 -7.31 0.55
CA ASP A 138 -11.95 -8.43 1.19
C ASP A 138 -10.53 -8.66 0.63
N LEU A 139 -9.84 -9.67 1.13
CA LEU A 139 -8.50 -10.04 0.68
C LEU A 139 -8.46 -10.50 -0.79
N ALA A 140 -9.51 -11.11 -1.30
CA ALA A 140 -9.57 -11.55 -2.69
C ALA A 140 -9.68 -10.34 -3.62
N ALA A 141 -10.54 -9.37 -3.30
CA ALA A 141 -10.65 -8.11 -4.02
C ALA A 141 -9.32 -7.33 -3.97
N TYR A 142 -8.66 -7.29 -2.80
CA TYR A 142 -7.34 -6.70 -2.66
C TYR A 142 -6.31 -7.37 -3.59
N ALA A 143 -6.26 -8.71 -3.59
CA ALA A 143 -5.34 -9.46 -4.43
C ALA A 143 -5.58 -9.20 -5.93
N GLN A 144 -6.84 -9.11 -6.36
CA GLN A 144 -7.20 -8.78 -7.75
C GLN A 144 -6.69 -7.40 -8.18
N VAL A 145 -6.82 -6.40 -7.31
CA VAL A 145 -6.33 -5.04 -7.59
C VAL A 145 -4.81 -5.05 -7.72
N ILE A 146 -4.10 -5.63 -6.76
CA ILE A 146 -2.63 -5.69 -6.79
C ILE A 146 -2.13 -6.48 -7.99
N ALA A 147 -2.75 -7.62 -8.31
CA ALA A 147 -2.35 -8.47 -9.44
C ALA A 147 -2.39 -7.74 -10.78
N LYS A 148 -3.34 -6.84 -10.97
CA LYS A 148 -3.53 -6.05 -12.19
C LYS A 148 -2.74 -4.75 -12.22
N SER A 149 -2.25 -4.29 -11.07
CA SER A 149 -1.56 -3.00 -10.97
C SER A 149 -0.21 -3.04 -11.69
N ARG A 150 0.04 -2.01 -12.49
CA ARG A 150 1.32 -1.77 -13.20
C ARG A 150 1.95 -0.46 -12.78
N TRP A 151 1.10 0.49 -12.39
CA TRP A 151 1.46 1.83 -12.01
C TRP A 151 0.72 2.23 -10.73
N ILE A 152 1.38 3.03 -9.90
CA ILE A 152 0.77 3.61 -8.71
C ILE A 152 1.10 5.11 -8.70
N ARG A 153 0.08 5.95 -8.83
CA ARG A 153 0.23 7.40 -8.61
C ARG A 153 -0.09 7.69 -7.16
N THR A 154 0.86 8.27 -6.45
CA THR A 154 0.67 8.64 -5.04
C THR A 154 0.76 10.16 -4.89
N VAL A 155 -0.20 10.72 -4.18
CA VAL A 155 -0.14 12.08 -3.65
C VAL A 155 0.26 11.96 -2.18
N VAL A 156 1.43 12.50 -1.84
CA VAL A 156 1.88 12.59 -0.46
C VAL A 156 1.49 13.96 0.06
N VAL A 157 0.65 14.00 1.08
CA VAL A 157 0.15 15.23 1.68
C VAL A 157 0.69 15.34 3.10
N ARG A 158 1.32 16.46 3.40
CA ARG A 158 1.73 16.82 4.76
C ARG A 158 0.73 17.82 5.31
N VAL A 159 -0.01 17.39 6.32
CA VAL A 159 -1.02 18.20 7.01
C VAL A 159 -0.34 19.02 8.11
N ARG A 160 -0.78 20.26 8.31
CA ARG A 160 -0.32 21.11 9.40
C ARG A 160 -0.74 20.52 10.74
N PRO A 161 0.11 20.55 11.76
CA PRO A 161 -0.24 20.06 13.08
C PRO A 161 -1.55 20.67 13.61
N GLY A 162 -2.46 19.80 14.08
CA GLY A 162 -3.76 20.20 14.60
C GLY A 162 -4.89 20.32 13.58
N HIS A 163 -4.59 20.15 12.26
CA HIS A 163 -5.56 20.23 11.17
C HIS A 163 -5.93 18.87 10.57
N GLU A 164 -5.49 17.76 11.19
CA GLU A 164 -5.73 16.42 10.66
C GLU A 164 -7.21 16.11 10.54
N ALA A 165 -8.03 16.50 11.53
CA ALA A 165 -9.46 16.24 11.52
C ALA A 165 -10.19 16.98 10.37
N GLU A 166 -9.79 18.22 10.08
CA GLU A 166 -10.35 19.02 8.99
C GLU A 166 -9.97 18.42 7.62
N PHE A 167 -8.71 18.05 7.47
CA PHE A 167 -8.22 17.37 6.26
C PHE A 167 -8.93 16.03 6.02
N GLU A 168 -9.11 15.22 7.07
CA GLU A 168 -9.82 13.94 6.98
C GLU A 168 -11.31 14.12 6.63
N ALA A 169 -11.95 15.16 7.17
CA ALA A 169 -13.33 15.50 6.81
C ALA A 169 -13.44 15.87 5.32
N GLU A 170 -12.51 16.67 4.80
CA GLU A 170 -12.46 17.06 3.39
C GLU A 170 -12.25 15.83 2.48
N LEU A 171 -11.36 14.90 2.85
CA LEU A 171 -11.19 13.66 2.09
C LEU A 171 -12.49 12.84 2.00
N LYS A 172 -13.27 12.79 3.08
CA LYS A 172 -14.57 12.11 3.09
C LYS A 172 -15.59 12.80 2.19
N GLU A 173 -15.61 14.14 2.16
CA GLU A 173 -16.47 14.91 1.25
C GLU A 173 -16.10 14.65 -0.23
N ILE A 174 -14.79 14.65 -0.56
CA ILE A 174 -14.30 14.31 -1.89
C ILE A 174 -14.71 12.88 -2.28
N ASN A 175 -14.61 11.93 -1.36
CA ASN A 175 -15.02 10.55 -1.61
C ASN A 175 -16.55 10.43 -1.83
N ALA A 176 -17.35 11.17 -1.08
CA ALA A 176 -18.80 11.23 -1.28
C ALA A 176 -19.18 11.82 -2.65
N ALA A 177 -18.48 12.90 -3.07
CA ALA A 177 -18.65 13.48 -4.40
C ALA A 177 -18.25 12.53 -5.52
N ALA A 178 -17.13 11.81 -5.35
CA ALA A 178 -16.67 10.77 -6.28
C ALA A 178 -17.69 9.63 -6.40
N GLN A 179 -18.25 9.19 -5.28
CA GLN A 179 -19.31 8.15 -5.26
C GLN A 179 -20.56 8.61 -5.98
N LYS A 180 -21.00 9.84 -5.73
CA LYS A 180 -22.18 10.44 -6.39
C LYS A 180 -22.00 10.56 -7.91
N SER A 181 -20.77 10.82 -8.35
CA SER A 181 -20.40 10.92 -9.78
C SER A 181 -20.09 9.57 -10.42
N ASN A 182 -20.23 8.45 -9.71
CA ASN A 182 -19.78 7.12 -10.16
C ASN A 182 -18.36 7.13 -10.73
N MET A 183 -17.44 7.82 -10.07
CA MET A 183 -16.06 7.94 -10.54
C MET A 183 -15.41 6.56 -10.64
N ALA A 184 -14.81 6.25 -11.77
CA ALA A 184 -14.06 5.02 -11.95
C ALA A 184 -12.75 5.02 -11.16
N GLY A 185 -12.30 3.83 -10.77
CA GLY A 185 -11.02 3.61 -10.08
C GLY A 185 -11.15 3.67 -8.56
N MET A 186 -10.01 3.77 -7.91
CA MET A 186 -9.89 3.73 -6.45
C MET A 186 -8.83 4.71 -5.96
N ARG A 187 -8.91 5.10 -4.71
CA ARG A 187 -7.88 5.86 -3.99
C ARG A 187 -7.73 5.26 -2.60
N TRP A 188 -6.59 4.67 -2.33
CA TRP A 188 -6.29 4.07 -1.04
C TRP A 188 -5.41 5.01 -0.22
N VAL A 189 -5.83 5.25 1.00
CA VAL A 189 -5.15 6.17 1.91
C VAL A 189 -4.39 5.37 2.96
N SER A 190 -3.18 5.80 3.23
CA SER A 190 -2.39 5.38 4.38
C SER A 190 -1.76 6.58 5.07
N GLN A 191 -1.59 6.50 6.37
CA GLN A 191 -1.05 7.56 7.22
C GLN A 191 0.24 7.09 7.88
N VAL A 192 1.27 7.90 7.85
CA VAL A 192 2.55 7.61 8.53
C VAL A 192 2.34 7.58 10.02
N VAL A 193 2.76 6.47 10.65
CA VAL A 193 2.71 6.28 12.11
C VAL A 193 4.10 6.13 12.74
N ALA A 194 5.13 5.78 11.94
CA ALA A 194 6.52 5.77 12.35
C ALA A 194 7.46 5.92 11.15
N GLY A 195 8.68 6.39 11.37
CA GLY A 195 9.74 6.50 10.35
C GLY A 195 9.60 7.66 9.37
N GLY A 196 8.64 8.56 9.58
CA GLY A 196 8.43 9.76 8.77
C GLY A 196 7.78 10.89 9.57
N SER A 197 7.45 12.00 8.87
CA SER A 197 6.85 13.17 9.53
C SER A 197 5.41 12.89 9.96
N PRO A 198 5.01 13.29 11.19
CA PRO A 198 3.61 13.24 11.62
C PRO A 198 2.69 13.98 10.65
N GLY A 199 1.41 13.61 10.61
CA GLY A 199 0.42 14.25 9.73
C GLY A 199 0.66 13.99 8.23
N THR A 200 1.49 12.99 7.87
CA THR A 200 1.73 12.63 6.47
C THR A 200 0.78 11.53 6.01
N TYR A 201 0.06 11.82 4.94
CA TYR A 201 -0.86 10.90 4.26
C TYR A 201 -0.37 10.57 2.87
N HIS A 202 -0.47 9.30 2.50
CA HIS A 202 -0.22 8.82 1.14
C HIS A 202 -1.55 8.40 0.52
N ILE A 203 -1.95 9.09 -0.54
CA ILE A 203 -3.18 8.82 -1.29
C ILE A 203 -2.78 8.16 -2.60
N ALA A 204 -2.93 6.84 -2.67
CA ALA A 204 -2.46 6.01 -3.77
C ALA A 204 -3.61 5.66 -4.72
N ARG A 205 -3.43 5.91 -6.01
CA ARG A 205 -4.26 5.39 -7.10
C ARG A 205 -3.49 4.27 -7.80
N LEU A 206 -4.04 3.07 -7.73
CA LEU A 206 -3.49 1.90 -8.41
C LEU A 206 -4.10 1.81 -9.81
N MET A 207 -3.26 1.54 -10.83
CA MET A 207 -3.66 1.61 -12.22
C MET A 207 -3.07 0.45 -13.02
N THR A 208 -3.80 0.02 -14.04
CA THR A 208 -3.35 -1.00 -15.00
C THR A 208 -2.51 -0.38 -16.12
N SER A 209 -2.78 0.88 -16.45
CA SER A 209 -2.03 1.67 -17.44
C SER A 209 -2.03 3.16 -17.07
N LEU A 210 -1.15 3.94 -17.68
CA LEU A 210 -1.11 5.40 -17.52
C LEU A 210 -2.27 6.10 -18.23
N ASP A 211 -2.86 5.48 -19.23
CA ASP A 211 -4.03 5.97 -19.96
C ASP A 211 -5.22 6.29 -19.03
N GLU A 212 -5.32 5.59 -17.90
CA GLU A 212 -6.34 5.89 -16.89
C GLU A 212 -6.24 7.30 -16.30
N LEU A 213 -5.07 7.98 -16.41
CA LEU A 213 -4.90 9.35 -15.94
C LEU A 213 -5.49 10.36 -16.94
N ASP A 214 -5.44 10.05 -18.23
CA ASP A 214 -5.97 10.94 -19.28
C ASP A 214 -7.50 11.02 -19.23
N HIS A 215 -8.13 9.96 -18.70
CA HIS A 215 -9.58 9.85 -18.54
C HIS A 215 -10.08 10.17 -17.12
N ALA A 216 -9.16 10.59 -16.22
CA ALA A 216 -9.53 10.91 -14.86
C ALA A 216 -10.36 12.20 -14.77
N PRO A 217 -11.51 12.21 -14.08
CA PRO A 217 -12.30 13.43 -13.91
C PRO A 217 -11.49 14.47 -13.12
N SER A 218 -11.66 15.74 -13.50
CA SER A 218 -11.07 16.85 -12.76
C SER A 218 -11.78 17.08 -11.42
N MET A 219 -11.10 17.70 -10.44
CA MET A 219 -11.72 18.09 -9.18
C MET A 219 -12.94 18.99 -9.41
N ARG A 220 -12.86 19.91 -10.40
CA ARG A 220 -13.97 20.80 -10.79
C ARG A 220 -15.19 20.00 -11.27
N SER A 221 -14.97 18.98 -12.10
CA SER A 221 -16.08 18.15 -12.62
C SER A 221 -16.75 17.30 -11.52
N MET A 222 -16.01 16.96 -10.45
CA MET A 222 -16.55 16.19 -9.32
C MET A 222 -17.25 17.07 -8.29
N LEU A 223 -16.67 18.21 -7.94
CA LEU A 223 -17.12 19.06 -6.83
C LEU A 223 -18.01 20.23 -7.27
N GLY A 224 -17.98 20.59 -8.57
CA GLY A 224 -18.52 21.84 -9.07
C GLY A 224 -17.63 23.03 -8.65
N ASP A 225 -18.04 24.26 -9.02
CA ASP A 225 -17.24 25.46 -8.73
C ASP A 225 -17.20 25.76 -7.24
N GLU A 226 -18.34 25.76 -6.55
CA GLU A 226 -18.44 26.04 -5.11
C GLU A 226 -17.66 25.00 -4.27
N GLY A 227 -17.78 23.71 -4.60
CA GLY A 227 -17.04 22.65 -3.91
C GLY A 227 -15.55 22.75 -4.15
N LEU A 228 -15.13 23.17 -5.35
CA LEU A 228 -13.72 23.40 -5.67
C LEU A 228 -13.14 24.58 -4.87
N GLU A 229 -13.87 25.68 -4.73
CA GLU A 229 -13.46 26.83 -3.92
C GLU A 229 -13.30 26.43 -2.45
N LYS A 230 -14.27 25.68 -1.89
CA LYS A 230 -14.17 25.14 -0.53
C LYS A 230 -12.94 24.27 -0.37
N PHE A 231 -12.72 23.31 -1.28
CA PHE A 231 -11.54 22.44 -1.29
C PHE A 231 -10.23 23.22 -1.32
N GLN A 232 -10.13 24.24 -2.16
CA GLN A 232 -8.93 25.07 -2.25
C GLN A 232 -8.66 25.84 -0.95
N LYS A 233 -9.71 26.37 -0.33
CA LYS A 233 -9.61 27.06 0.96
C LYS A 233 -9.16 26.11 2.07
N VAL A 234 -9.80 24.96 2.22
CA VAL A 234 -9.42 23.94 3.22
C VAL A 234 -7.97 23.51 3.02
N ASN A 235 -7.55 23.24 1.77
CA ASN A 235 -6.16 22.89 1.51
C ASN A 235 -5.17 24.01 1.87
N ALA A 236 -5.48 25.25 1.57
CA ALA A 236 -4.63 26.38 1.94
C ALA A 236 -4.42 26.49 3.45
N ASP A 237 -5.44 26.20 4.22
CA ASP A 237 -5.43 26.29 5.68
C ASP A 237 -4.77 25.04 6.32
N THR A 238 -5.05 23.84 5.79
CA THR A 238 -4.69 22.56 6.44
C THR A 238 -3.40 21.95 5.92
N VAL A 239 -3.02 22.19 4.66
CA VAL A 239 -1.90 21.49 4.00
C VAL A 239 -0.61 22.29 4.09
N ALA A 240 0.45 21.65 4.59
CA ALA A 240 1.80 22.20 4.64
C ALA A 240 2.62 21.92 3.37
N GLY A 241 2.30 20.84 2.66
CA GLY A 241 3.00 20.48 1.42
C GLY A 241 2.37 19.28 0.74
N VAL A 242 2.54 19.23 -0.58
CA VAL A 242 2.06 18.15 -1.45
C VAL A 242 3.18 17.72 -2.36
N GLU A 243 3.35 16.40 -2.52
CA GLU A 243 4.27 15.81 -3.47
C GLU A 243 3.51 14.78 -4.32
N TYR A 244 3.81 14.75 -5.62
CA TYR A 244 3.24 13.79 -6.56
C TYR A 244 4.31 12.82 -7.01
N ILE A 245 4.06 11.53 -6.80
CA ILE A 245 5.01 10.48 -7.16
C ILE A 245 4.30 9.47 -8.06
N LEU A 246 4.97 9.08 -9.14
CA LEU A 246 4.52 8.00 -9.99
C LEU A 246 5.49 6.83 -9.88
N TYR A 247 4.96 5.69 -9.47
CA TYR A 247 5.70 4.44 -9.35
C TYR A 247 5.33 3.47 -10.47
N ARG A 248 6.33 2.74 -10.92
CA ARG A 248 6.18 1.52 -11.71
C ARG A 248 6.32 0.30 -10.79
N VAL A 249 5.43 -0.67 -10.94
CA VAL A 249 5.56 -1.97 -10.25
C VAL A 249 6.69 -2.77 -10.88
N VAL A 250 7.58 -3.34 -10.07
CA VAL A 250 8.75 -4.12 -10.51
C VAL A 250 8.59 -5.58 -10.05
N PRO A 251 8.01 -6.45 -10.90
CA PRO A 251 7.72 -7.83 -10.50
C PRO A 251 8.98 -8.65 -10.21
N GLU A 252 10.10 -8.36 -10.88
CA GLU A 252 11.37 -9.06 -10.70
C GLU A 252 12.00 -8.83 -9.32
N LEU A 253 11.68 -7.69 -8.69
CA LEU A 253 12.14 -7.32 -7.35
C LEU A 253 11.07 -7.55 -6.28
N SER A 254 9.95 -8.19 -6.64
CA SER A 254 8.80 -8.44 -5.76
C SER A 254 8.72 -9.91 -5.35
N ASN A 255 8.28 -10.17 -4.13
CA ASN A 255 7.87 -11.49 -3.64
C ASN A 255 6.44 -11.45 -3.13
N VAL A 256 5.48 -11.44 -4.05
CA VAL A 256 4.05 -11.35 -3.70
C VAL A 256 3.48 -12.72 -3.28
N PRO A 257 2.35 -12.76 -2.52
CA PRO A 257 1.63 -13.99 -2.22
C PRO A 257 1.16 -14.73 -3.48
N ASP A 258 1.03 -16.06 -3.38
CA ASP A 258 0.56 -16.92 -4.49
C ASP A 258 -0.84 -16.52 -4.99
N ALA A 259 -1.71 -16.03 -4.09
CA ALA A 259 -3.02 -15.50 -4.44
C ALA A 259 -2.96 -14.33 -5.44
N ILE A 260 -1.87 -13.54 -5.43
CA ILE A 260 -1.63 -12.46 -6.39
C ILE A 260 -0.96 -13.00 -7.66
N THR A 261 0.07 -13.85 -7.49
CA THR A 261 0.81 -14.42 -8.60
C THR A 261 -0.08 -15.23 -9.55
N SER A 262 -1.00 -16.02 -9.00
CA SER A 262 -1.93 -16.86 -9.80
C SER A 262 -2.92 -16.06 -10.65
N LEU A 263 -3.22 -14.82 -10.27
CA LEU A 263 -4.13 -13.94 -11.02
C LEU A 263 -3.47 -13.25 -12.22
N ALA A 264 -2.12 -13.13 -12.23
CA ALA A 264 -1.37 -12.55 -13.33
C ALA A 264 0.04 -13.19 -13.41
N PRO A 265 0.14 -14.49 -13.69
CA PRO A 265 1.39 -15.24 -13.61
C PRO A 265 2.47 -14.73 -14.57
N ASP A 266 2.11 -14.32 -15.77
CA ASP A 266 3.07 -13.82 -16.77
C ASP A 266 3.74 -12.51 -16.35
N PHE A 267 3.06 -11.70 -15.54
CA PHE A 267 3.61 -10.46 -14.99
C PHE A 267 4.45 -10.70 -13.75
N TRP A 268 3.94 -11.48 -12.78
CA TRP A 268 4.59 -11.66 -11.48
C TRP A 268 5.72 -12.72 -11.50
N ASN A 269 5.77 -13.57 -12.51
CA ASN A 269 6.85 -14.52 -12.77
C ASN A 269 7.36 -14.33 -14.20
N PRO A 270 7.93 -13.17 -14.52
CA PRO A 270 8.42 -12.94 -15.88
C PRO A 270 9.51 -13.97 -16.20
N LYS A 271 9.40 -14.58 -17.38
CA LYS A 271 10.46 -15.47 -17.87
C LYS A 271 11.73 -14.64 -18.05
N PRO A 272 12.92 -15.22 -17.77
CA PRO A 272 14.17 -14.55 -18.10
C PRO A 272 14.14 -14.14 -19.58
N GLN A 273 14.42 -12.88 -19.86
CA GLN A 273 14.61 -12.45 -21.24
C GLN A 273 15.89 -13.11 -21.76
N PRO A 274 15.88 -13.62 -23.00
CA PRO A 274 17.03 -14.29 -23.61
C PRO A 274 18.24 -13.37 -23.77
#